data_b2a21c5f5ddba0aeb711501f952eacdd
#
_entry.id   b2a21c5f5ddba0aeb711501f952eacdd
#
_cell.length_a   1.000
_cell.length_b   1.000
_cell.length_c   1.000
_cell.angle_alpha   90.00
_cell.angle_beta   90.00
_cell.angle_gamma   90.00
#
_symmetry.space_group_name_H-M   'P 1'
#
loop_
_entity.id
_entity.type
_entity.pdbx_description
1 polymer ?
#
loop_
_entity_poly.entity_id
_entity_poly.type
_entity_poly.pdbx_seq_one_letter_code
_entity_poly.pdbx_strand_id
1 'polypeptide(L)'
;MNCGHAFAGYIGYINGYKNARDVFLYNPFVEQIKEAMLEAAAFIENEYDFSHKEMLEYVDFAVKRYQAKGVDYNITMVTRSPIRKLGANDRMVGPCLGCEKYNLKNEFLLKGIALIFLLDNDDAEAVQLQEYIKENGIEKAIEHFTTIQQNTRMFTTILNYYQEGKLVRDKYRK
;
A
#
# COMPACT_ATOMS: atom_id res chain seq x y z
N MET A 1 -0.25 -7.69 9.19
CA MET A 1 -0.42 -8.55 7.98
C MET A 1 -1.12 -7.83 6.83
N ASN A 2 -2.27 -7.22 7.07
CA ASN A 2 -3.11 -6.70 5.97
C ASN A 2 -2.48 -5.55 5.16
N CYS A 3 -1.65 -4.69 5.76
CA CYS A 3 -0.91 -3.64 5.02
C CYS A 3 0.11 -4.27 4.07
N GLY A 4 0.94 -5.22 4.52
CA GLY A 4 1.93 -5.89 3.67
C GLY A 4 1.30 -6.67 2.51
N HIS A 5 0.16 -7.35 2.75
CA HIS A 5 -0.58 -8.02 1.69
C HIS A 5 -1.15 -7.03 0.66
N ALA A 6 -1.71 -5.90 1.12
CA ALA A 6 -2.19 -4.85 0.22
C ALA A 6 -1.03 -4.24 -0.59
N PHE A 7 0.08 -3.88 0.06
CA PHE A 7 1.27 -3.35 -0.61
C PHE A 7 1.77 -4.32 -1.70
N ALA A 8 1.88 -5.62 -1.37
CA ALA A 8 2.29 -6.66 -2.33
C ALA A 8 1.33 -6.73 -3.53
N GLY A 9 0.04 -6.62 -3.30
CA GLY A 9 -0.96 -6.58 -4.37
C GLY A 9 -0.73 -5.41 -5.34
N TYR A 10 -0.60 -4.20 -4.82
CA TYR A 10 -0.47 -3.01 -5.67
C TYR A 10 0.90 -2.88 -6.35
N ILE A 11 2.01 -3.19 -5.65
CA ILE A 11 3.33 -3.21 -6.30
C ILE A 11 3.41 -4.32 -7.35
N GLY A 12 2.81 -5.48 -7.09
CA GLY A 12 2.71 -6.56 -8.05
C GLY A 12 1.89 -6.17 -9.27
N TYR A 13 0.76 -5.50 -9.07
CA TYR A 13 -0.10 -5.04 -10.15
C TYR A 13 0.62 -4.13 -11.15
N ILE A 14 1.28 -3.07 -10.66
CA ILE A 14 1.98 -2.12 -11.53
C ILE A 14 3.21 -2.73 -12.23
N ASN A 15 3.74 -3.84 -11.70
CA ASN A 15 4.86 -4.59 -12.28
C ASN A 15 4.41 -5.82 -13.09
N GLY A 16 3.11 -5.98 -13.38
CA GLY A 16 2.59 -7.02 -14.26
C GLY A 16 2.52 -8.42 -13.66
N TYR A 17 2.71 -8.59 -12.35
CA TYR A 17 2.54 -9.86 -11.68
C TYR A 17 1.07 -10.30 -11.69
N LYS A 18 0.85 -11.62 -11.74
CA LYS A 18 -0.50 -12.22 -11.71
C LYS A 18 -0.83 -12.82 -10.35
N ASN A 19 0.20 -13.24 -9.60
CA ASN A 19 0.08 -13.92 -8.32
C ASN A 19 0.85 -13.14 -7.24
N ALA A 20 0.22 -12.93 -6.09
CA ALA A 20 0.84 -12.20 -4.97
C ALA A 20 2.03 -12.96 -4.36
N ARG A 21 2.01 -14.31 -4.37
CA ARG A 21 3.12 -15.12 -3.89
C ARG A 21 4.41 -14.82 -4.66
N ASP A 22 4.33 -14.62 -5.99
CA ASP A 22 5.50 -14.33 -6.81
C ASP A 22 6.13 -12.99 -6.44
N VAL A 23 5.33 -12.02 -6.03
CA VAL A 23 5.80 -10.73 -5.47
C VAL A 23 6.59 -10.96 -4.17
N PHE A 24 6.09 -11.85 -3.29
CA PHE A 24 6.77 -12.22 -2.04
C PHE A 24 8.00 -13.11 -2.24
N LEU A 25 8.26 -13.62 -3.44
CA LEU A 25 9.49 -14.36 -3.78
C LEU A 25 10.56 -13.46 -4.41
N TYR A 26 10.24 -12.23 -4.79
CA TYR A 26 11.20 -11.29 -5.35
C TYR A 26 11.76 -10.37 -4.27
N ASN A 27 12.98 -10.63 -3.84
CA ASN A 27 13.62 -9.97 -2.70
C ASN A 27 13.49 -8.44 -2.66
N PRO A 28 13.70 -7.69 -3.76
CA PRO A 28 13.56 -6.23 -3.72
C PRO A 28 12.16 -5.74 -3.36
N PHE A 29 11.10 -6.51 -3.65
CA PHE A 29 9.75 -6.18 -3.22
C PHE A 29 9.47 -6.64 -1.79
N VAL A 30 10.01 -7.80 -1.40
CA VAL A 30 9.90 -8.31 -0.03
C VAL A 30 10.46 -7.31 0.98
N GLU A 31 11.62 -6.71 0.69
CA GLU A 31 12.22 -5.67 1.53
C GLU A 31 11.29 -4.48 1.70
N GLN A 32 10.72 -3.94 0.63
CA GLN A 32 9.78 -2.82 0.70
C GLN A 32 8.49 -3.17 1.43
N ILE A 33 7.97 -4.39 1.22
CA ILE A 33 6.78 -4.88 1.93
C ILE A 33 7.07 -5.00 3.44
N LYS A 34 8.26 -5.52 3.81
CA LYS A 34 8.69 -5.61 5.22
C LYS A 34 8.80 -4.23 5.84
N GLU A 35 9.41 -3.27 5.17
CA GLU A 35 9.50 -1.89 5.67
C GLU A 35 8.12 -1.29 5.93
N ALA A 36 7.16 -1.41 5.00
CA ALA A 36 5.78 -0.93 5.22
C ALA A 36 5.12 -1.63 6.42
N MET A 37 5.38 -2.92 6.62
CA MET A 37 4.87 -3.66 7.77
C MET A 37 5.53 -3.23 9.08
N LEU A 38 6.83 -2.93 9.08
CA LEU A 38 7.57 -2.44 10.24
C LEU A 38 7.14 -1.02 10.63
N GLU A 39 6.85 -0.15 9.66
CA GLU A 39 6.26 1.17 9.92
C GLU A 39 4.89 1.03 10.59
N ALA A 40 4.02 0.16 10.09
CA ALA A 40 2.73 -0.11 10.72
C ALA A 40 2.87 -0.77 12.11
N ALA A 41 3.87 -1.62 12.30
CA ALA A 41 4.19 -2.23 13.59
C ALA A 41 4.64 -1.18 14.62
N ALA A 42 5.51 -0.26 14.22
CA ALA A 42 5.96 0.84 15.09
C ALA A 42 4.78 1.72 15.57
N PHE A 43 3.79 1.98 14.73
CA PHE A 43 2.55 2.63 15.15
C PHE A 43 1.80 1.78 16.20
N ILE A 44 1.64 0.47 15.95
CA ILE A 44 0.93 -0.44 16.86
C ILE A 44 1.63 -0.52 18.23
N GLU A 45 2.96 -0.56 18.26
CA GLU A 45 3.77 -0.54 19.49
C GLU A 45 3.53 0.72 20.32
N ASN A 46 3.33 1.87 19.67
CA ASN A 46 3.09 3.16 20.33
C ASN A 46 1.63 3.37 20.76
N GLU A 47 0.67 2.76 20.07
CA GLU A 47 -0.76 2.90 20.36
C GLU A 47 -1.28 1.84 21.32
N TYR A 48 -0.65 0.65 21.35
CA TYR A 48 -1.10 -0.52 22.09
C TYR A 48 0.07 -1.16 22.84
N ASP A 49 -0.22 -1.99 23.82
CA ASP A 49 0.78 -2.67 24.65
C ASP A 49 1.35 -3.94 23.98
N PHE A 50 2.06 -3.73 22.86
CA PHE A 50 2.81 -4.76 22.16
C PHE A 50 4.31 -4.46 22.23
N SER A 51 5.13 -5.46 22.53
CA SER A 51 6.58 -5.29 22.53
C SER A 51 7.14 -5.26 21.10
N HIS A 52 8.24 -4.54 20.90
CA HIS A 52 8.96 -4.51 19.64
C HIS A 52 9.32 -5.92 19.13
N LYS A 53 9.73 -6.82 20.03
CA LYS A 53 10.06 -8.20 19.69
C LYS A 53 8.86 -8.95 19.10
N GLU A 54 7.68 -8.85 19.73
CA GLU A 54 6.46 -9.50 19.24
C GLU A 54 6.09 -8.99 17.84
N MET A 55 6.24 -7.68 17.60
CA MET A 55 5.94 -7.10 16.30
C MET A 55 6.93 -7.55 15.22
N LEU A 56 8.22 -7.65 15.51
CA LEU A 56 9.21 -8.20 14.57
C LEU A 56 8.93 -9.66 14.22
N GLU A 57 8.68 -10.50 15.24
CA GLU A 57 8.32 -11.91 15.04
C GLU A 57 7.06 -12.07 14.19
N TYR A 58 6.07 -11.20 14.41
CA TYR A 58 4.83 -11.18 13.65
C TYR A 58 5.02 -10.78 12.18
N VAL A 59 5.87 -9.78 11.91
CA VAL A 59 6.20 -9.37 10.53
C VAL A 59 6.91 -10.50 9.80
N ASP A 60 7.90 -11.13 10.41
CA ASP A 60 8.62 -12.26 9.83
C ASP A 60 7.71 -13.47 9.59
N PHE A 61 6.85 -13.79 10.54
CA PHE A 61 5.83 -14.84 10.37
C PHE A 61 4.90 -14.55 9.19
N ALA A 62 4.43 -13.31 9.07
CA ALA A 62 3.52 -12.92 8.00
C ALA A 62 4.18 -13.05 6.62
N VAL A 63 5.43 -12.61 6.46
CA VAL A 63 6.17 -12.75 5.19
C VAL A 63 6.36 -14.22 4.84
N LYS A 64 6.84 -15.06 5.77
CA LYS A 64 7.00 -16.51 5.57
C LYS A 64 5.68 -17.18 5.16
N ARG A 65 4.56 -16.76 5.77
CA ARG A 65 3.25 -17.29 5.42
C ARG A 65 2.86 -16.98 3.97
N TYR A 66 3.11 -15.76 3.48
CA TYR A 66 2.82 -15.40 2.09
C TYR A 66 3.76 -16.04 1.07
N GLN A 67 4.96 -16.44 1.48
CA GLN A 67 5.91 -17.18 0.66
C GLN A 67 5.59 -18.68 0.58
N ALA A 68 4.78 -19.20 1.49
CA ALA A 68 4.49 -20.64 1.59
C ALA A 68 3.83 -21.19 0.32
N LYS A 69 4.16 -22.43 -0.03
CA LYS A 69 3.51 -23.17 -1.14
C LYS A 69 2.03 -23.39 -0.82
N GLY A 70 1.18 -23.26 -1.83
CA GLY A 70 -0.28 -23.41 -1.69
C GLY A 70 -1.01 -22.17 -1.17
N VAL A 71 -0.29 -21.05 -0.93
CA VAL A 71 -0.88 -19.75 -0.62
C VAL A 71 -0.84 -18.89 -1.89
N ASP A 72 -1.74 -19.20 -2.81
CA ASP A 72 -1.79 -18.52 -4.11
C ASP A 72 -3.00 -17.57 -4.16
N TYR A 73 -2.71 -16.27 -4.11
CA TYR A 73 -3.71 -15.22 -4.27
C TYR A 73 -3.50 -14.50 -5.60
N ASN A 74 -4.52 -14.48 -6.45
CA ASN A 74 -4.51 -13.64 -7.64
C ASN A 74 -4.38 -12.17 -7.25
N ILE A 75 -3.57 -11.40 -7.96
CA ILE A 75 -3.36 -9.97 -7.72
C ILE A 75 -4.69 -9.20 -7.74
N THR A 76 -5.61 -9.53 -8.64
CA THR A 76 -6.92 -8.86 -8.72
C THR A 76 -7.77 -9.08 -7.45
N MET A 77 -7.66 -10.24 -6.81
CA MET A 77 -8.34 -10.49 -5.53
C MET A 77 -7.72 -9.67 -4.39
N VAL A 78 -6.40 -9.51 -4.41
CA VAL A 78 -5.67 -8.74 -3.37
C VAL A 78 -5.92 -7.25 -3.52
N THR A 79 -6.01 -6.74 -4.74
CA THR A 79 -6.18 -5.31 -5.05
C THR A 79 -7.62 -4.82 -5.01
N ARG A 80 -8.62 -5.71 -4.91
CA ARG A 80 -10.03 -5.32 -4.85
C ARG A 80 -10.34 -4.27 -3.80
N SER A 81 -11.38 -3.48 -4.05
CA SER A 81 -11.88 -2.42 -3.16
C SER A 81 -10.80 -1.37 -2.81
N PRO A 82 -10.21 -0.68 -3.80
CA PRO A 82 -9.16 0.31 -3.59
C PRO A 82 -9.64 1.53 -2.80
N ILE A 83 -10.85 2.02 -3.04
CA ILE A 83 -11.41 3.19 -2.33
C ILE A 83 -11.50 2.91 -0.84
N ARG A 84 -12.02 1.75 -0.46
CA ARG A 84 -12.05 1.36 0.95
C ARG A 84 -10.65 1.39 1.58
N LYS A 85 -9.62 0.89 0.88
CA LYS A 85 -8.24 0.82 1.38
C LYS A 85 -7.55 2.19 1.48
N LEU A 86 -8.07 3.19 0.77
CA LEU A 86 -7.67 4.60 0.90
C LEU A 86 -8.35 5.30 2.08
N GLY A 87 -9.35 4.69 2.71
CA GLY A 87 -10.02 5.27 3.86
C GLY A 87 -9.10 5.44 5.07
N ALA A 88 -9.29 6.55 5.83
CA ALA A 88 -8.44 6.96 6.95
C ALA A 88 -8.28 5.90 8.06
N ASN A 89 -9.23 4.99 8.19
CA ASN A 89 -9.23 3.92 9.21
C ASN A 89 -8.86 2.55 8.64
N ASP A 90 -8.53 2.44 7.36
CA ASP A 90 -8.15 1.17 6.74
C ASP A 90 -6.62 0.93 6.84
N ARG A 91 -6.22 -0.25 6.41
CA ARG A 91 -4.91 -0.91 6.59
C ARG A 91 -3.67 -0.18 6.06
N MET A 92 -3.83 0.83 5.20
CA MET A 92 -2.72 1.61 4.66
C MET A 92 -2.70 3.02 5.26
N VAL A 93 -3.80 3.75 5.12
CA VAL A 93 -3.90 5.15 5.56
C VAL A 93 -3.95 5.24 7.09
N GLY A 94 -4.69 4.36 7.76
CA GLY A 94 -4.79 4.36 9.23
C GLY A 94 -3.42 4.27 9.91
N PRO A 95 -2.61 3.22 9.66
CA PRO A 95 -1.26 3.16 10.21
C PRO A 95 -0.36 4.32 9.78
N CYS A 96 -0.49 4.83 8.55
CA CYS A 96 0.29 5.96 8.07
C CYS A 96 0.00 7.24 8.88
N LEU A 97 -1.27 7.55 9.13
CA LEU A 97 -1.69 8.66 9.99
C LEU A 97 -1.27 8.45 11.45
N GLY A 98 -1.32 7.20 11.92
CA GLY A 98 -0.83 6.82 13.24
C GLY A 98 0.67 7.05 13.40
N CYS A 99 1.47 6.71 12.39
CA CYS A 99 2.89 7.02 12.39
C CYS A 99 3.16 8.54 12.47
N GLU A 100 2.41 9.34 11.72
CA GLU A 100 2.53 10.81 11.76
C GLU A 100 2.21 11.37 13.16
N LYS A 101 1.15 10.86 13.82
CA LYS A 101 0.77 11.23 15.20
C LYS A 101 1.93 11.05 16.19
N TYR A 102 2.73 10.02 16.02
CA TYR A 102 3.87 9.67 16.89
C TYR A 102 5.24 10.09 16.35
N ASN A 103 5.28 10.86 15.26
CA ASN A 103 6.52 11.26 14.59
C ASN A 103 7.41 10.06 14.19
N LEU A 104 6.79 8.98 13.71
CA LEU A 104 7.45 7.77 13.23
C LEU A 104 7.61 7.80 11.71
N LYS A 105 8.48 6.95 11.18
CA LYS A 105 8.63 6.74 9.74
C LYS A 105 7.36 6.15 9.13
N ASN A 106 6.96 6.61 7.93
CA ASN A 106 5.80 6.11 7.19
C ASN A 106 6.01 6.14 5.67
N GLU A 107 7.26 6.12 5.23
CA GLU A 107 7.65 6.30 3.82
C GLU A 107 7.09 5.18 2.92
N PHE A 108 7.21 3.92 3.35
CA PHE A 108 6.70 2.78 2.58
C PHE A 108 5.19 2.64 2.66
N LEU A 109 4.55 3.05 3.75
CA LEU A 109 3.10 3.17 3.82
C LEU A 109 2.59 4.20 2.82
N LEU A 110 3.24 5.38 2.72
CA LEU A 110 2.92 6.41 1.73
C LEU A 110 3.12 5.92 0.30
N LYS A 111 4.20 5.18 0.04
CA LYS A 111 4.41 4.52 -1.24
C LYS A 111 3.25 3.56 -1.57
N GLY A 112 2.87 2.70 -0.64
CA GLY A 112 1.76 1.77 -0.81
C GLY A 112 0.44 2.49 -1.12
N ILE A 113 0.14 3.60 -0.43
CA ILE A 113 -1.02 4.45 -0.70
C ILE A 113 -0.98 5.01 -2.13
N ALA A 114 0.17 5.51 -2.56
CA ALA A 114 0.36 6.03 -3.93
C ALA A 114 0.06 4.97 -5.01
N LEU A 115 0.48 3.71 -4.76
CA LEU A 115 0.25 2.62 -5.69
C LEU A 115 -1.23 2.21 -5.81
N ILE A 116 -2.05 2.45 -4.78
CA ILE A 116 -3.50 2.20 -4.84
C ILE A 116 -4.16 3.08 -5.91
N PHE A 117 -3.75 4.33 -6.03
CA PHE A 117 -4.28 5.26 -7.04
C PHE A 117 -3.93 4.88 -8.49
N LEU A 118 -3.01 3.92 -8.68
CA LEU A 118 -2.63 3.42 -10.01
C LEU A 118 -3.43 2.20 -10.46
N LEU A 119 -4.30 1.65 -9.61
CA LEU A 119 -5.15 0.52 -9.97
C LEU A 119 -6.23 0.99 -10.97
N ASP A 120 -6.28 0.35 -12.12
CA ASP A 120 -7.20 0.68 -13.22
C ASP A 120 -7.70 -0.57 -13.95
N ASN A 121 -7.92 -1.64 -13.16
CA ASN A 121 -8.60 -2.85 -13.62
C ASN A 121 -10.13 -2.66 -13.63
N ASP A 122 -10.87 -3.75 -13.87
CA ASP A 122 -12.34 -3.80 -13.95
C ASP A 122 -13.06 -3.91 -12.59
N ASP A 123 -12.34 -3.77 -11.46
CA ASP A 123 -12.97 -3.63 -10.14
C ASP A 123 -13.80 -2.34 -10.09
N ALA A 124 -15.04 -2.43 -9.62
CA ALA A 124 -15.97 -1.30 -9.63
C ALA A 124 -15.44 -0.06 -8.90
N GLU A 125 -14.76 -0.24 -7.76
CA GLU A 125 -14.14 0.87 -7.04
C GLU A 125 -12.89 1.41 -7.78
N ALA A 126 -12.16 0.55 -8.52
CA ALA A 126 -11.04 1.00 -9.34
C ALA A 126 -11.54 1.88 -10.51
N VAL A 127 -12.61 1.49 -11.19
CA VAL A 127 -13.24 2.29 -12.23
C VAL A 127 -13.68 3.64 -11.66
N GLN A 128 -14.41 3.65 -10.54
CA GLN A 128 -14.85 4.88 -9.88
C GLN A 128 -13.65 5.78 -9.48
N LEU A 129 -12.59 5.19 -8.96
CA LEU A 129 -11.36 5.91 -8.58
C LEU A 129 -10.71 6.57 -9.79
N GLN A 130 -10.58 5.84 -10.91
CA GLN A 130 -9.98 6.37 -12.14
C GLN A 130 -10.85 7.44 -12.80
N GLU A 131 -12.17 7.31 -12.78
CA GLU A 131 -13.10 8.35 -13.24
C GLU A 131 -12.93 9.63 -12.41
N TYR A 132 -12.89 9.51 -11.08
CA TYR A 132 -12.66 10.67 -10.21
C TYR A 132 -11.31 11.35 -10.49
N ILE A 133 -10.22 10.58 -10.65
CA ILE A 133 -8.89 11.11 -10.99
C ILE A 133 -8.91 11.81 -12.34
N LYS A 134 -9.60 11.26 -13.32
CA LYS A 134 -9.73 11.86 -14.68
C LYS A 134 -10.45 13.20 -14.65
N GLU A 135 -11.49 13.32 -13.85
CA GLU A 135 -12.32 14.54 -13.75
C GLU A 135 -11.70 15.62 -12.87
N ASN A 136 -11.08 15.23 -11.77
CA ASN A 136 -10.65 16.15 -10.70
C ASN A 136 -9.13 16.28 -10.55
N GLY A 137 -8.38 15.38 -11.13
CA GLY A 137 -6.93 15.25 -10.95
C GLY A 137 -6.53 14.43 -9.73
N ILE A 138 -5.28 13.94 -9.74
CA ILE A 138 -4.74 13.10 -8.65
C ILE A 138 -4.64 13.84 -7.32
N GLU A 139 -4.34 15.13 -7.33
CA GLU A 139 -4.19 15.93 -6.11
C GLU A 139 -5.50 15.98 -5.32
N LYS A 140 -6.62 16.27 -5.99
CA LYS A 140 -7.94 16.24 -5.34
C LYS A 140 -8.35 14.83 -4.93
N ALA A 141 -7.95 13.80 -5.68
CA ALA A 141 -8.24 12.42 -5.33
C ALA A 141 -7.51 12.01 -4.03
N ILE A 142 -6.25 12.40 -3.86
CA ILE A 142 -5.51 12.14 -2.61
C ILE A 142 -6.27 12.74 -1.42
N GLU A 143 -6.62 14.02 -1.45
CA GLU A 143 -7.36 14.66 -0.35
C GLU A 143 -8.73 14.00 -0.11
N HIS A 144 -9.47 13.73 -1.18
CA HIS A 144 -10.82 13.21 -1.09
C HIS A 144 -10.88 11.81 -0.46
N PHE A 145 -10.00 10.89 -0.89
CA PHE A 145 -10.06 9.50 -0.45
C PHE A 145 -9.24 9.19 0.79
N THR A 146 -8.17 9.97 1.08
CA THR A 146 -7.27 9.69 2.21
C THR A 146 -7.39 10.67 3.36
N THR A 147 -8.04 11.81 3.17
CA THR A 147 -8.07 12.96 4.12
C THR A 147 -6.70 13.65 4.32
N ILE A 148 -5.65 13.24 3.60
CA ILE A 148 -4.31 13.84 3.67
C ILE A 148 -4.29 15.14 2.88
N GLN A 149 -3.95 16.25 3.55
CA GLN A 149 -4.02 17.60 2.99
C GLN A 149 -2.82 17.96 2.12
N GLN A 150 -3.03 18.79 1.08
CA GLN A 150 -2.03 19.15 0.06
C GLN A 150 -0.74 19.75 0.62
N ASN A 151 -0.81 20.53 1.70
CA ASN A 151 0.34 21.22 2.27
C ASN A 151 1.18 20.35 3.23
N THR A 152 1.04 19.03 3.17
CA THR A 152 1.75 18.10 4.06
C THR A 152 2.89 17.37 3.34
N ARG A 153 3.90 16.95 4.11
CA ARG A 153 4.95 16.05 3.63
C ARG A 153 4.34 14.76 3.05
N MET A 154 3.36 14.19 3.74
CA MET A 154 2.70 12.96 3.30
C MET A 154 2.11 13.11 1.89
N PHE A 155 1.40 14.20 1.63
CA PHE A 155 0.81 14.48 0.32
C PHE A 155 1.87 14.53 -0.78
N THR A 156 2.94 15.31 -0.57
CA THR A 156 4.03 15.43 -1.54
C THR A 156 4.71 14.09 -1.80
N THR A 157 4.91 13.29 -0.76
CA THR A 157 5.49 11.94 -0.88
C THR A 157 4.59 10.99 -1.68
N ILE A 158 3.28 10.98 -1.41
CA ILE A 158 2.31 10.19 -2.20
C ILE A 158 2.34 10.61 -3.66
N LEU A 159 2.33 11.92 -3.94
CA LEU A 159 2.33 12.43 -5.31
C LEU A 159 3.59 12.00 -6.08
N ASN A 160 4.76 12.06 -5.44
CA ASN A 160 6.02 11.63 -6.05
C ASN A 160 5.99 10.13 -6.38
N TYR A 161 5.60 9.27 -5.43
CA TYR A 161 5.49 7.82 -5.68
C TYR A 161 4.40 7.46 -6.69
N TYR A 162 3.32 8.23 -6.77
CA TYR A 162 2.32 8.06 -7.82
C TYR A 162 2.93 8.30 -9.21
N GLN A 163 3.71 9.37 -9.39
CA GLN A 163 4.36 9.67 -10.67
C GLN A 163 5.39 8.59 -11.05
N GLU A 164 6.22 8.17 -10.11
CA GLU A 164 7.17 7.08 -10.33
C GLU A 164 6.46 5.76 -10.71
N GLY A 165 5.45 5.38 -9.94
CA GLY A 165 4.67 4.15 -10.17
C GLY A 165 3.93 4.17 -11.51
N LYS A 166 3.45 5.34 -11.96
CA LYS A 166 2.82 5.50 -13.27
C LYS A 166 3.78 5.18 -14.40
N LEU A 167 5.04 5.64 -14.31
CA LEU A 167 6.07 5.32 -15.29
C LEU A 167 6.35 3.81 -15.35
N VAL A 168 6.36 3.14 -14.20
CA VAL A 168 6.54 1.68 -14.12
C VAL A 168 5.35 0.97 -14.76
N ARG A 169 4.12 1.29 -14.35
CA ARG A 169 2.90 0.69 -14.88
C ARG A 169 2.81 0.81 -16.41
N ASP A 170 3.05 2.00 -16.94
CA ASP A 170 2.94 2.29 -18.36
C ASP A 170 4.00 1.54 -19.20
N LYS A 171 5.13 1.15 -18.58
CA LYS A 171 6.16 0.31 -19.21
C LYS A 171 5.69 -1.14 -19.39
N TYR A 172 4.94 -1.68 -18.44
CA TYR A 172 4.46 -3.08 -18.49
C TYR A 172 3.16 -3.26 -19.28
N ARG A 173 2.56 -2.18 -19.77
CA ARG A 173 1.33 -2.20 -20.60
C ARG A 173 1.59 -2.11 -22.11
N LYS A 174 2.83 -1.88 -22.49
CA LYS A 174 3.25 -1.92 -23.89
C LYS A 174 3.55 -3.36 -24.30
#